data_06ffbe91baa062f60d48899154b4fea7
#
_entry.id   06ffbe91baa062f60d48899154b4fea7
#
_cell.length_a   1.000
_cell.length_b   1.000
_cell.length_c   1.000
_cell.angle_alpha   90.00
_cell.angle_beta   90.00
_cell.angle_gamma   90.00
#
_symmetry.space_group_name_H-M   'P 1'
#
loop_
_entity.id
_entity.type
_entity.pdbx_description
1 polymer ?
#
loop_
_entity_poly.entity_id
_entity_poly.type
_entity_poly.pdbx_seq_one_letter_code
_entity_poly.pdbx_strand_id
1 'polypeptide(L)'
;DAKTTQPNSMESNEEEPVHLPCNHSTISGTDYIHWYRQLPSQGPEYVIHGLTSNVNNRMASLAIAEDRKSSTLILHRATLRDAAVYYCILRAGSGTYKYIFGTGTRLKVLAN
;
A
#
# COMPACT_ATOMS: atom_id res chain seq x y z
N ASP A 1 -12.69 -10.48 -12.27
CA ASP A 1 -11.46 -10.74 -11.57
C ASP A 1 -11.06 -9.55 -10.71
N ALA A 2 -10.47 -9.81 -9.56
CA ALA A 2 -9.98 -8.77 -8.70
C ALA A 2 -8.81 -8.04 -9.36
N LYS A 3 -8.70 -6.74 -9.07
CA LYS A 3 -7.69 -5.90 -9.68
C LYS A 3 -7.33 -4.77 -8.73
N THR A 4 -6.05 -4.40 -8.68
CA THR A 4 -5.60 -3.23 -7.95
C THR A 4 -4.98 -2.22 -8.90
N THR A 5 -5.28 -0.94 -8.67
CA THR A 5 -4.67 0.14 -9.45
C THR A 5 -4.13 1.20 -8.50
N GLN A 6 -2.98 1.73 -8.84
CA GLN A 6 -2.30 2.75 -8.04
C GLN A 6 -1.47 3.66 -8.95
N PRO A 7 -1.16 4.88 -8.52
CA PRO A 7 -0.35 5.78 -9.33
C PRO A 7 1.03 5.19 -9.61
N ASN A 8 1.58 5.48 -10.77
CA ASN A 8 2.92 4.99 -11.13
C ASN A 8 4.01 5.63 -10.28
N SER A 9 3.85 6.90 -9.93
CA SER A 9 4.86 7.63 -9.16
C SER A 9 4.23 8.73 -8.34
N MET A 10 4.88 9.08 -7.24
CA MET A 10 4.49 10.18 -6.37
C MET A 10 5.74 10.83 -5.78
N GLU A 11 5.61 12.09 -5.41
CA GLU A 11 6.66 12.82 -4.70
C GLU A 11 6.12 13.31 -3.38
N SER A 12 7.02 13.38 -2.40
CA SER A 12 6.70 13.92 -1.10
C SER A 12 7.92 14.65 -0.56
N ASN A 13 7.68 15.55 0.37
CA ASN A 13 8.78 16.23 1.06
C ASN A 13 9.11 15.50 2.34
N GLU A 14 10.38 15.53 2.70
CA GLU A 14 10.85 14.97 3.96
C GLU A 14 10.07 15.56 5.13
N GLU A 15 9.77 14.72 6.12
CA GLU A 15 9.06 15.05 7.36
C GLU A 15 7.57 15.37 7.22
N GLU A 16 6.99 15.23 6.02
CA GLU A 16 5.56 15.40 5.82
C GLU A 16 4.87 14.05 5.70
N PRO A 17 3.57 13.99 6.00
CA PRO A 17 2.84 12.74 5.81
C PRO A 17 2.65 12.45 4.32
N VAL A 18 2.65 11.16 3.99
CA VAL A 18 2.47 10.71 2.60
C VAL A 18 1.27 9.79 2.55
N HIS A 19 0.38 10.03 1.59
CA HIS A 19 -0.81 9.22 1.37
C HIS A 19 -0.69 8.54 0.01
N LEU A 20 -0.58 7.22 0.01
CA LEU A 20 -0.48 6.43 -1.21
C LEU A 20 -1.81 5.72 -1.45
N PRO A 21 -2.54 6.09 -2.51
CA PRO A 21 -3.86 5.51 -2.75
C PRO A 21 -3.79 4.19 -3.51
N CYS A 22 -4.82 3.40 -3.35
CA CYS A 22 -5.01 2.17 -4.10
C CYS A 22 -6.50 1.96 -4.34
N ASN A 23 -6.86 1.63 -5.57
CA ASN A 23 -8.23 1.32 -5.94
C ASN A 23 -8.34 -0.18 -6.20
N HIS A 24 -9.36 -0.79 -5.62
CA HIS A 24 -9.62 -2.21 -5.76
C HIS A 24 -11.14 -2.47 -5.70
N SER A 25 -11.86 -1.88 -6.64
CA SER A 25 -13.33 -1.89 -6.63
C SER A 25 -13.94 -3.28 -6.81
N THR A 26 -13.17 -4.24 -7.32
CA THR A 26 -13.65 -5.60 -7.52
C THR A 26 -13.26 -6.55 -6.37
N ILE A 27 -12.84 -5.99 -5.25
CA ILE A 27 -12.47 -6.76 -4.06
C ILE A 27 -13.65 -7.58 -3.55
N SER A 28 -13.39 -8.80 -3.06
CA SER A 28 -14.42 -9.60 -2.43
C SER A 28 -14.30 -9.52 -0.90
N GLY A 29 -15.35 -9.98 -0.20
CA GLY A 29 -15.43 -9.84 1.25
C GLY A 29 -14.35 -10.57 2.03
N THR A 30 -13.69 -11.53 1.42
CA THR A 30 -12.65 -12.32 2.08
C THR A 30 -11.23 -11.91 1.69
N ASP A 31 -11.09 -10.94 0.81
CA ASP A 31 -9.76 -10.51 0.36
C ASP A 31 -9.13 -9.57 1.36
N TYR A 32 -7.85 -9.80 1.66
CA TYR A 32 -7.07 -8.92 2.51
C TYR A 32 -6.28 -7.94 1.65
N ILE A 33 -6.12 -6.72 2.15
CA ILE A 33 -5.34 -5.67 1.51
C ILE A 33 -3.97 -5.66 2.17
N HIS A 34 -2.92 -5.88 1.37
CA HIS A 34 -1.55 -5.90 1.85
C HIS A 34 -0.75 -4.81 1.16
N TRP A 35 0.20 -4.24 1.89
CA TRP A 35 1.17 -3.31 1.32
C TRP A 35 2.56 -3.83 1.59
N TYR A 36 3.36 -3.90 0.54
CA TYR A 36 4.78 -4.21 0.60
C TYR A 36 5.54 -3.10 -0.07
N ARG A 37 6.80 -2.93 0.28
CA ARG A 37 7.66 -1.97 -0.40
C ARG A 37 8.97 -2.63 -0.76
N GLN A 38 9.61 -2.10 -1.79
CA GLN A 38 10.91 -2.57 -2.22
C GLN A 38 11.85 -1.38 -2.32
N LEU A 39 12.85 -1.36 -1.44
CA LEU A 39 13.89 -0.35 -1.47
C LEU A 39 14.90 -0.71 -2.56
N PRO A 40 15.66 0.28 -3.05
CA PRO A 40 16.66 0.00 -4.11
C PRO A 40 17.59 -1.13 -3.69
N SER A 41 17.79 -2.07 -4.63
CA SER A 41 18.73 -3.20 -4.47
C SER A 41 18.40 -4.13 -3.30
N GLN A 42 17.15 -4.15 -2.85
CA GLN A 42 16.72 -5.03 -1.76
C GLN A 42 15.48 -5.80 -2.16
N GLY A 43 15.18 -6.85 -1.41
CA GLY A 43 13.95 -7.61 -1.59
C GLY A 43 12.74 -6.88 -1.02
N PRO A 44 11.54 -7.40 -1.26
CA PRO A 44 10.33 -6.77 -0.75
C PRO A 44 10.27 -6.84 0.76
N GLU A 45 9.70 -5.79 1.35
CA GLU A 45 9.54 -5.65 2.78
C GLU A 45 8.07 -5.45 3.11
N TYR A 46 7.56 -6.23 4.06
CA TYR A 46 6.18 -6.09 4.53
C TYR A 46 5.99 -4.74 5.20
N VAL A 47 4.86 -4.08 4.90
CA VAL A 47 4.53 -2.80 5.52
C VAL A 47 3.34 -2.95 6.46
N ILE A 48 2.17 -3.34 5.94
CA ILE A 48 0.95 -3.42 6.73
C ILE A 48 -0.11 -4.20 5.96
N HIS A 49 -1.13 -4.70 6.67
CA HIS A 49 -2.28 -5.29 5.99
C HIS A 49 -3.54 -5.11 6.84
N GLY A 50 -4.69 -5.25 6.20
CA GLY A 50 -5.97 -5.16 6.86
C GLY A 50 -7.08 -5.79 6.03
N LEU A 51 -8.22 -6.01 6.68
CA LEU A 51 -9.39 -6.60 6.03
C LEU A 51 -10.52 -5.57 5.86
N THR A 52 -11.05 -5.05 6.96
CA THR A 52 -12.18 -4.12 6.94
C THR A 52 -11.91 -2.85 7.71
N SER A 53 -11.15 -2.92 8.79
CA SER A 53 -10.92 -1.80 9.69
C SER A 53 -9.57 -1.16 9.42
N ASN A 54 -9.49 0.12 9.72
CA ASN A 54 -8.21 0.83 9.66
C ASN A 54 -7.21 0.18 10.60
N VAL A 55 -5.96 0.13 10.19
CA VAL A 55 -4.89 -0.53 10.93
C VAL A 55 -3.72 0.43 11.08
N ASN A 56 -3.05 0.35 12.22
CA ASN A 56 -1.84 1.13 12.48
C ASN A 56 -0.75 0.19 12.97
N ASN A 57 0.48 0.45 12.54
CA ASN A 57 1.63 -0.19 13.12
C ASN A 57 2.78 0.83 13.19
N ARG A 58 3.99 0.36 13.51
CA ARG A 58 5.14 1.25 13.69
C ARG A 58 5.55 1.95 12.40
N MET A 59 5.31 1.31 11.27
CA MET A 59 5.75 1.81 9.98
C MET A 59 4.73 2.75 9.34
N ALA A 60 3.43 2.45 9.49
CA ALA A 60 2.42 3.11 8.68
C ALA A 60 1.03 2.94 9.27
N SER A 61 0.07 3.59 8.62
CA SER A 61 -1.35 3.33 8.83
C SER A 61 -1.96 2.90 7.51
N LEU A 62 -3.01 2.10 7.61
CA LEU A 62 -3.80 1.69 6.46
C LEU A 62 -5.23 2.15 6.71
N ALA A 63 -5.72 3.05 5.87
CA ALA A 63 -7.09 3.51 5.92
C ALA A 63 -7.86 2.80 4.83
N ILE A 64 -8.91 2.09 5.21
CA ILE A 64 -9.73 1.32 4.27
C ILE A 64 -11.07 2.02 4.15
N ALA A 65 -11.48 2.33 2.92
CA ALA A 65 -12.76 2.95 2.67
C ALA A 65 -13.89 2.05 3.20
N GLU A 66 -14.98 2.66 3.62
CA GLU A 66 -16.11 1.93 4.20
C GLU A 66 -16.66 0.87 3.24
N ASP A 67 -16.72 1.19 1.95
CA ASP A 67 -17.16 0.23 0.93
C ASP A 67 -16.08 -0.75 0.51
N ARG A 68 -14.88 -0.64 1.03
CA ARG A 68 -13.69 -1.44 0.74
C ARG A 68 -13.23 -1.39 -0.71
N LYS A 69 -13.70 -0.43 -1.48
CA LYS A 69 -13.32 -0.33 -2.90
C LYS A 69 -12.02 0.42 -3.10
N SER A 70 -11.51 1.04 -2.04
CA SER A 70 -10.24 1.73 -2.08
C SER A 70 -9.61 1.72 -0.71
N SER A 71 -8.31 1.99 -0.68
CA SER A 71 -7.57 2.11 0.58
C SER A 71 -6.42 3.09 0.37
N THR A 72 -5.84 3.53 1.49
CA THR A 72 -4.73 4.48 1.46
C THR A 72 -3.69 4.04 2.46
N LEU A 73 -2.46 3.91 2.00
CA LEU A 73 -1.32 3.72 2.89
C LEU A 73 -0.84 5.09 3.32
N ILE A 74 -0.66 5.27 4.61
CA ILE A 74 -0.23 6.55 5.18
C ILE A 74 1.11 6.35 5.88
N LEU A 75 2.14 7.01 5.36
CA LEU A 75 3.41 7.12 6.06
C LEU A 75 3.31 8.40 6.86
N HIS A 76 3.40 8.28 8.18
CA HIS A 76 3.10 9.41 9.07
C HIS A 76 4.05 10.56 8.91
N ARG A 77 5.30 10.23 8.59
CA ARG A 77 6.35 11.22 8.49
C ARG A 77 7.43 10.66 7.56
N ALA A 78 7.45 11.13 6.33
CA ALA A 78 8.36 10.60 5.33
C ALA A 78 9.81 10.91 5.68
N THR A 79 10.68 9.92 5.49
CA THR A 79 12.12 10.11 5.58
C THR A 79 12.71 9.73 4.23
N LEU A 80 13.98 10.09 4.03
CA LEU A 80 14.67 9.72 2.78
C LEU A 80 14.75 8.21 2.60
N ARG A 81 14.68 7.46 3.72
CA ARG A 81 14.70 6.00 3.68
C ARG A 81 13.41 5.39 3.17
N ASP A 82 12.34 6.17 3.10
CA ASP A 82 11.05 5.68 2.61
C ASP A 82 10.95 5.73 1.10
N ALA A 83 11.96 6.25 0.41
CA ALA A 83 12.01 6.23 -1.05
C ALA A 83 12.11 4.79 -1.53
N ALA A 84 11.04 4.31 -2.19
CA ALA A 84 10.90 2.91 -2.54
C ALA A 84 9.76 2.76 -3.53
N VAL A 85 9.56 1.54 -4.02
CA VAL A 85 8.35 1.19 -4.79
C VAL A 85 7.39 0.51 -3.83
N TYR A 86 6.17 1.03 -3.74
CA TYR A 86 5.13 0.53 -2.83
C TYR A 86 4.08 -0.22 -3.63
N TYR A 87 3.80 -1.46 -3.22
CA TYR A 87 2.85 -2.33 -3.90
C TYR A 87 1.61 -2.55 -3.07
N CYS A 88 0.46 -2.25 -3.66
CA CYS A 88 -0.85 -2.59 -3.12
C CYS A 88 -1.23 -3.96 -3.65
N ILE A 89 -1.48 -4.90 -2.75
CA ILE A 89 -1.67 -6.31 -3.10
C ILE A 89 -2.95 -6.79 -2.45
N LEU A 90 -3.77 -7.52 -3.21
CA LEU A 90 -4.90 -8.24 -2.64
C LEU A 90 -4.50 -9.69 -2.45
N ARG A 91 -4.70 -10.20 -1.23
CA ARG A 91 -4.60 -11.63 -0.97
C ARG A 91 -6.02 -12.19 -1.05
N ALA A 92 -6.29 -12.87 -2.14
CA ALA A 92 -7.62 -13.35 -2.48
C ALA A 92 -7.73 -14.86 -2.22
N GLY A 93 -8.93 -15.30 -1.91
CA GLY A 93 -9.22 -16.71 -1.75
C GLY A 93 -9.26 -17.15 -0.29
N SER A 94 -9.84 -18.33 -0.07
CA SER A 94 -9.96 -18.94 1.25
C SER A 94 -9.48 -20.38 1.13
N GLY A 95 -8.40 -20.75 1.62
CA GLY A 95 -7.81 -22.08 1.44
C GLY A 95 -6.56 -21.96 0.60
N THR A 96 -6.70 -21.86 -0.71
CA THR A 96 -5.58 -21.59 -1.60
C THR A 96 -5.57 -20.09 -1.92
N TYR A 97 -4.52 -19.40 -1.51
CA TYR A 97 -4.46 -17.96 -1.69
C TYR A 97 -3.89 -17.59 -3.04
N LYS A 98 -4.41 -16.49 -3.55
CA LYS A 98 -3.98 -15.89 -4.81
C LYS A 98 -3.61 -14.44 -4.49
N TYR A 99 -2.47 -13.99 -5.00
CA TYR A 99 -1.99 -12.64 -4.77
C TYR A 99 -2.16 -11.82 -6.04
N ILE A 100 -2.80 -10.67 -5.91
CA ILE A 100 -3.09 -9.77 -7.03
C ILE A 100 -2.33 -8.48 -6.78
N PHE A 101 -1.34 -8.20 -7.63
CA PHE A 101 -0.44 -7.07 -7.44
C PHE A 101 -0.88 -5.86 -8.26
N GLY A 102 -0.81 -4.68 -7.65
CA GLY A 102 -0.80 -3.44 -8.39
C GLY A 102 0.55 -3.27 -9.08
N THR A 103 0.64 -2.28 -9.95
CA THR A 103 1.88 -2.03 -10.71
C THR A 103 2.95 -1.37 -9.87
N GLY A 104 2.59 -0.90 -8.68
CA GLY A 104 3.53 -0.25 -7.78
C GLY A 104 3.55 1.27 -7.96
N THR A 105 3.76 1.97 -6.85
CA THR A 105 3.95 3.41 -6.85
C THR A 105 5.38 3.70 -6.42
N ARG A 106 6.14 4.34 -7.32
CA ARG A 106 7.50 4.76 -6.99
C ARG A 106 7.42 6.07 -6.21
N LEU A 107 7.78 6.02 -4.96
CA LEU A 107 7.79 7.20 -4.10
C LEU A 107 9.17 7.83 -4.08
N LYS A 108 9.20 9.11 -4.44
CA LYS A 108 10.40 9.94 -4.34
C LYS A 108 10.22 10.89 -3.16
N VAL A 109 11.22 10.94 -2.28
CA VAL A 109 11.18 11.83 -1.13
C VAL A 109 12.24 12.91 -1.32
N LEU A 110 11.79 14.15 -1.26
CA LEU A 110 12.66 15.31 -1.48
C LEU A 110 13.19 15.80 -0.15
N ALA A 111 14.49 16.04 -0.10
CA ALA A 111 15.13 16.57 1.10
C ALA A 111 14.71 18.03 1.33
N ASN A 112 14.60 18.40 2.60
CA ASN A 112 14.31 19.77 2.99
C ASN A 112 15.51 20.69 2.79
#